data_38748f8a2f2a0d7a9e4b2b662b25242d
#
_entry.id   38748f8a2f2a0d7a9e4b2b662b25242d
#
_cell.length_a   1.000
_cell.length_b   1.000
_cell.length_c   1.000
_cell.angle_alpha   90.00
_cell.angle_beta   90.00
_cell.angle_gamma   90.00
#
_symmetry.space_group_name_H-M   'P 1'
#
loop_
_entity.id
_entity.type
_entity.pdbx_description
1 polymer ?
#
loop_
_entity_poly.entity_id
_entity_poly.type
_entity_poly.pdbx_seq_one_letter_code
_entity_poly.pdbx_strand_id
1 'polypeptide(L)'
;MRLFRQSVVSLAMMLGAMTASAPALAAGDLLVAPTRVVLDGARGTEVILNNIGSDTATYRISLELKRMNPDGSLDDVDQATANEIEKAALAMITYAPRRVTLPPNVPQSIRIGIRPPQGLPDGEYRAHMLFRAIPEARPVVATPAEGAKGVSIALTPIYGVTIPIIVRQGSLKATAAIS
;
A
#
# COMPACT_ATOMS: atom_id res chain seq x y z
N MET A 1 14.06 5.02 -60.64
CA MET A 1 14.02 6.09 -59.64
C MET A 1 12.72 6.16 -58.83
N ARG A 2 11.54 5.80 -59.34
CA ARG A 2 10.27 5.87 -58.58
C ARG A 2 10.16 4.82 -57.47
N LEU A 3 10.65 3.60 -57.67
CA LEU A 3 10.62 2.51 -56.64
C LEU A 3 11.51 2.78 -55.44
N PHE A 4 12.65 3.45 -55.64
CA PHE A 4 13.58 3.76 -54.53
C PHE A 4 12.99 4.87 -53.62
N ARG A 5 12.22 5.82 -54.14
CA ARG A 5 11.55 6.85 -53.35
C ARG A 5 10.41 6.28 -52.49
N GLN A 6 9.67 5.28 -52.98
CA GLN A 6 8.59 4.64 -52.25
C GLN A 6 9.13 3.80 -51.07
N SER A 7 10.26 3.11 -51.24
CA SER A 7 10.89 2.34 -50.17
C SER A 7 11.43 3.22 -49.02
N VAL A 8 11.99 4.39 -49.35
CA VAL A 8 12.50 5.33 -48.34
C VAL A 8 11.37 5.96 -47.53
N VAL A 9 10.25 6.29 -48.17
CA VAL A 9 9.06 6.84 -47.48
C VAL A 9 8.42 5.80 -46.54
N SER A 10 8.34 4.53 -46.97
CA SER A 10 7.81 3.44 -46.14
C SER A 10 8.69 3.14 -44.92
N LEU A 11 10.02 3.21 -45.09
CA LEU A 11 10.97 2.99 -43.99
C LEU A 11 10.93 4.14 -43.01
N ALA A 12 10.78 5.38 -43.46
CA ALA A 12 10.63 6.56 -42.58
C ALA A 12 9.31 6.53 -41.76
N MET A 13 8.22 6.02 -42.36
CA MET A 13 6.94 5.84 -41.67
C MET A 13 7.00 4.73 -40.60
N MET A 14 7.74 3.66 -40.83
CA MET A 14 7.96 2.60 -39.84
C MET A 14 8.82 3.05 -38.66
N LEU A 15 9.82 3.90 -38.89
CA LEU A 15 10.70 4.41 -37.85
C LEU A 15 9.97 5.44 -36.93
N GLY A 16 8.96 6.14 -37.44
CA GLY A 16 8.16 7.11 -36.68
C GLY A 16 7.15 6.49 -35.71
N ALA A 17 6.78 5.21 -35.90
CA ALA A 17 5.81 4.52 -35.04
C ALA A 17 6.43 3.94 -33.76
N MET A 18 7.75 3.91 -33.61
CA MET A 18 8.43 3.34 -32.45
C MET A 18 8.66 4.30 -31.26
N THR A 19 8.29 5.58 -31.36
CA THR A 19 8.65 6.57 -30.32
C THR A 19 7.51 7.03 -29.41
N ALA A 20 6.34 6.41 -29.47
CA ALA A 20 5.19 6.81 -28.64
C ALA A 20 4.91 5.87 -27.45
N SER A 21 5.95 5.37 -26.77
CA SER A 21 5.75 4.82 -25.44
C SER A 21 5.78 5.98 -24.43
N ALA A 22 4.60 6.54 -24.14
CA ALA A 22 4.46 7.43 -22.99
C ALA A 22 4.79 6.62 -21.72
N PRO A 23 5.69 7.12 -20.85
CA PRO A 23 5.93 6.45 -19.58
C PRO A 23 4.60 6.41 -18.81
N ALA A 24 4.16 5.24 -18.41
CA ALA A 24 3.09 5.09 -17.46
C ALA A 24 3.59 5.66 -16.12
N LEU A 25 3.19 6.88 -15.78
CA LEU A 25 3.45 7.47 -14.49
C LEU A 25 2.63 6.70 -13.46
N ALA A 26 3.25 5.74 -12.79
CA ALA A 26 2.69 5.11 -11.62
C ALA A 26 2.73 6.15 -10.48
N ALA A 27 1.58 6.75 -10.17
CA ALA A 27 1.46 7.64 -9.04
C ALA A 27 1.49 6.81 -7.74
N GLY A 28 2.57 6.94 -6.98
CA GLY A 28 2.67 6.44 -5.63
C GLY A 28 3.59 5.24 -5.43
N ASP A 29 4.87 5.42 -5.67
CA ASP A 29 5.89 4.43 -5.31
C ASP A 29 6.26 4.59 -3.82
N LEU A 30 5.57 3.86 -2.94
CA LEU A 30 5.81 3.86 -1.52
C LEU A 30 6.71 2.69 -1.13
N LEU A 31 7.89 2.99 -0.60
CA LEU A 31 8.73 2.03 0.09
C LEU A 31 8.37 2.02 1.57
N VAL A 32 8.15 0.83 2.12
CA VAL A 32 7.85 0.61 3.55
C VAL A 32 8.89 -0.34 4.14
N ALA A 33 9.55 0.07 5.20
CA ALA A 33 10.57 -0.72 5.89
C ALA A 33 10.44 -0.61 7.41
N PRO A 34 10.43 -1.72 8.14
CA PRO A 34 10.41 -3.12 7.69
C PRO A 34 9.03 -3.52 7.13
N THR A 35 8.98 -4.60 6.34
CA THR A 35 7.74 -5.15 5.77
C THR A 35 6.97 -6.06 6.74
N ARG A 36 7.50 -6.28 7.93
CA ARG A 36 6.90 -7.03 9.04
C ARG A 36 7.37 -6.44 10.34
N VAL A 37 6.46 -6.21 11.26
CA VAL A 37 6.76 -5.75 12.62
C VAL A 37 6.38 -6.83 13.61
N VAL A 38 7.33 -7.21 14.48
CA VAL A 38 7.08 -8.09 15.62
C VAL A 38 7.40 -7.31 16.88
N LEU A 39 6.41 -7.18 17.75
CA LEU A 39 6.53 -6.50 19.05
C LEU A 39 6.50 -7.55 20.15
N ASP A 40 7.58 -7.59 20.91
CA ASP A 40 7.78 -8.49 22.03
C ASP A 40 7.98 -7.65 23.30
N GLY A 41 7.03 -7.72 24.23
CA GLY A 41 6.99 -6.85 25.41
C GLY A 41 6.55 -5.42 25.11
N ALA A 42 6.84 -4.51 26.07
CA ALA A 42 6.33 -3.13 26.06
C ALA A 42 7.10 -2.14 25.15
N ARG A 43 8.11 -2.61 24.43
CA ARG A 43 8.92 -1.74 23.58
C ARG A 43 8.20 -1.44 22.28
N GLY A 44 8.09 -0.13 21.98
CA GLY A 44 7.64 0.31 20.65
C GLY A 44 8.74 0.15 19.60
N THR A 45 8.34 0.32 18.36
CA THR A 45 9.21 0.33 17.17
C THR A 45 8.77 1.40 16.19
N GLU A 46 9.45 1.49 15.08
CA GLU A 46 9.06 2.39 13.99
C GLU A 46 9.08 1.70 12.63
N VAL A 47 8.28 2.23 11.74
CA VAL A 47 8.26 1.86 10.34
C VAL A 47 8.61 3.12 9.55
N ILE A 48 9.57 2.99 8.64
CA ILE A 48 10.00 4.07 7.77
C ILE A 48 9.26 3.99 6.46
N LEU A 49 8.67 5.10 6.07
CA LEU A 49 8.06 5.30 4.78
C LEU A 49 8.98 6.18 3.94
N ASN A 50 9.17 5.82 2.69
CA ASN A 50 9.88 6.66 1.73
C ASN A 50 9.12 6.68 0.40
N ASN A 51 8.92 7.87 -0.11
CA ASN A 51 8.35 8.07 -1.44
C ASN A 51 9.48 8.00 -2.47
N ILE A 52 9.53 6.93 -3.25
CA ILE A 52 10.54 6.72 -4.30
C ILE A 52 10.05 7.20 -5.68
N GLY A 53 8.85 7.77 -5.75
CA GLY A 53 8.29 8.42 -6.93
C GLY A 53 8.84 9.82 -7.15
N SER A 54 8.36 10.48 -8.20
CA SER A 54 8.77 11.83 -8.61
C SER A 54 7.93 12.94 -7.98
N ASP A 55 6.71 12.62 -7.53
CA ASP A 55 5.73 13.59 -7.05
C ASP A 55 5.47 13.44 -5.55
N THR A 56 5.08 14.52 -4.89
CA THR A 56 4.65 14.47 -3.49
C THR A 56 3.39 13.62 -3.37
N ALA A 57 3.37 12.69 -2.41
CA ALA A 57 2.25 11.79 -2.18
C ALA A 57 1.77 11.85 -0.72
N THR A 58 0.46 11.79 -0.52
CA THR A 58 -0.16 11.76 0.80
C THR A 58 -0.73 10.40 1.07
N TYR A 59 -0.45 9.86 2.26
CA TYR A 59 -0.93 8.55 2.70
C TYR A 59 -1.74 8.66 3.99
N ARG A 60 -2.84 7.91 4.04
CA ARG A 60 -3.57 7.62 5.28
C ARG A 60 -3.04 6.30 5.84
N ILE A 61 -2.81 6.28 7.15
CA ILE A 61 -2.36 5.11 7.88
C ILE A 61 -3.50 4.63 8.76
N SER A 62 -3.81 3.34 8.69
CA SER A 62 -4.87 2.70 9.48
C SER A 62 -4.47 1.28 9.86
N LEU A 63 -5.15 0.73 10.85
CA LEU A 63 -5.11 -0.69 11.16
C LEU A 63 -6.33 -1.38 10.54
N GLU A 64 -6.11 -2.57 10.04
CA GLU A 64 -7.15 -3.46 9.52
C GLU A 64 -6.91 -4.89 10.03
N LEU A 65 -7.97 -5.67 10.03
CA LEU A 65 -7.91 -7.09 10.39
C LEU A 65 -7.93 -7.94 9.14
N LYS A 66 -7.07 -8.95 9.13
CA LYS A 66 -7.07 -9.99 8.10
C LYS A 66 -6.98 -11.35 8.77
N ARG A 67 -7.80 -12.28 8.31
CA ARG A 67 -7.82 -13.66 8.79
C ARG A 67 -7.22 -14.57 7.73
N MET A 68 -6.30 -15.41 8.16
CA MET A 68 -5.67 -16.39 7.28
C MET A 68 -6.55 -17.62 7.15
N ASN A 69 -6.81 -18.04 5.93
CA ASN A 69 -7.50 -19.26 5.59
C ASN A 69 -6.53 -20.46 5.58
N PRO A 70 -7.05 -21.70 5.59
CA PRO A 70 -6.20 -22.91 5.55
C PRO A 70 -5.32 -23.01 4.29
N ASP A 71 -5.71 -22.39 3.19
CA ASP A 71 -4.94 -22.32 1.95
C ASP A 71 -3.86 -21.22 1.94
N GLY A 72 -3.77 -20.43 3.03
CA GLY A 72 -2.83 -19.32 3.17
C GLY A 72 -3.30 -17.99 2.61
N SER A 73 -4.49 -17.92 2.00
CA SER A 73 -5.10 -16.65 1.60
C SER A 73 -5.53 -15.82 2.80
N LEU A 74 -5.68 -14.50 2.61
CA LEU A 74 -6.07 -13.56 3.65
C LEU A 74 -7.40 -12.90 3.29
N ASP A 75 -8.39 -13.07 4.14
CA ASP A 75 -9.67 -12.37 4.04
C ASP A 75 -9.70 -11.12 4.92
N ASP A 76 -10.36 -10.08 4.43
CA ASP A 76 -10.65 -8.90 5.24
C ASP A 76 -11.70 -9.23 6.29
N VAL A 77 -11.45 -8.80 7.53
CA VAL A 77 -12.37 -8.99 8.66
C VAL A 77 -12.94 -7.65 9.08
N ASP A 78 -14.26 -7.52 9.04
CA ASP A 78 -14.95 -6.37 9.57
C ASP A 78 -14.86 -6.36 11.11
N GLN A 79 -14.70 -5.17 11.71
CA GLN A 79 -14.66 -5.03 13.17
C GLN A 79 -15.92 -5.54 13.86
N ALA A 80 -17.08 -5.50 13.19
CA ALA A 80 -18.33 -6.03 13.72
C ALA A 80 -18.33 -7.56 13.84
N THR A 81 -17.59 -8.25 12.95
CA THR A 81 -17.50 -9.73 12.91
C THR A 81 -16.20 -10.26 13.49
N ALA A 82 -15.33 -9.37 13.98
CA ALA A 82 -14.06 -9.72 14.59
C ALA A 82 -14.25 -10.52 15.89
N ASN A 83 -13.41 -11.53 16.08
CA ASN A 83 -13.37 -12.26 17.33
C ASN A 83 -12.61 -11.47 18.42
N GLU A 84 -12.60 -11.97 19.66
CA GLU A 84 -12.01 -11.27 20.80
C GLU A 84 -10.48 -11.08 20.66
N ILE A 85 -9.78 -12.00 20.03
CA ILE A 85 -8.32 -11.91 19.77
C ILE A 85 -8.06 -10.79 18.75
N GLU A 86 -8.85 -10.73 17.69
CA GLU A 86 -8.74 -9.71 16.64
C GLU A 86 -9.08 -8.31 17.19
N LYS A 87 -10.13 -8.20 17.99
CA LYS A 87 -10.49 -6.94 18.68
C LYS A 87 -9.38 -6.48 19.63
N ALA A 88 -8.82 -7.41 20.41
CA ALA A 88 -7.72 -7.11 21.31
C ALA A 88 -6.49 -6.61 20.55
N ALA A 89 -6.16 -7.21 19.40
CA ALA A 89 -5.06 -6.77 18.55
C ALA A 89 -5.21 -5.30 18.11
N LEU A 90 -6.41 -4.91 17.64
CA LEU A 90 -6.67 -3.52 17.26
C LEU A 90 -6.60 -2.56 18.45
N ALA A 91 -7.14 -2.97 19.62
CA ALA A 91 -7.22 -2.12 20.79
C ALA A 91 -5.84 -1.82 21.41
N MET A 92 -4.90 -2.79 21.33
CA MET A 92 -3.60 -2.63 21.98
C MET A 92 -2.57 -1.90 21.12
N ILE A 93 -2.70 -1.87 19.80
CA ILE A 93 -1.71 -1.28 18.92
C ILE A 93 -1.99 0.23 18.78
N THR A 94 -1.01 1.03 19.14
CA THR A 94 -1.04 2.49 18.99
C THR A 94 -0.01 2.92 17.95
N TYR A 95 -0.32 3.94 17.17
CA TYR A 95 0.61 4.43 16.15
C TYR A 95 0.37 5.91 15.84
N ALA A 96 1.41 6.57 15.41
CA ALA A 96 1.40 7.98 14.97
C ALA A 96 2.53 8.26 13.97
N PRO A 97 2.29 9.16 13.01
CA PRO A 97 1.05 9.86 12.67
C PRO A 97 0.05 8.98 11.90
N ARG A 98 -1.21 9.44 11.78
CA ARG A 98 -2.28 8.76 11.02
C ARG A 98 -2.38 9.23 9.56
N ARG A 99 -1.66 10.28 9.22
CA ARG A 99 -1.54 10.83 7.86
C ARG A 99 -0.16 11.42 7.70
N VAL A 100 0.44 11.19 6.53
CA VAL A 100 1.73 11.77 6.17
C VAL A 100 1.68 12.26 4.73
N THR A 101 2.40 13.35 4.47
CA THR A 101 2.67 13.83 3.12
C THR A 101 4.16 13.70 2.90
N LEU A 102 4.54 12.93 1.90
CA LEU A 102 5.92 12.55 1.60
C LEU A 102 6.38 13.21 0.31
N PRO A 103 7.29 14.18 0.38
CA PRO A 103 8.03 14.62 -0.79
C PRO A 103 8.89 13.47 -1.35
N PRO A 104 9.31 13.52 -2.62
CA PRO A 104 10.21 12.54 -3.20
C PRO A 104 11.50 12.36 -2.39
N ASN A 105 11.85 11.11 -2.10
CA ASN A 105 13.08 10.71 -1.39
C ASN A 105 13.26 11.29 0.03
N VAL A 106 12.17 11.74 0.66
CA VAL A 106 12.20 12.21 2.05
C VAL A 106 11.56 11.16 2.95
N PRO A 107 12.33 10.44 3.78
CA PRO A 107 11.79 9.41 4.66
C PRO A 107 11.00 10.01 5.83
N GLN A 108 9.96 9.30 6.27
CA GLN A 108 9.15 9.63 7.43
C GLN A 108 8.96 8.41 8.31
N SER A 109 9.16 8.58 9.61
CA SER A 109 8.95 7.52 10.61
C SER A 109 7.51 7.49 11.10
N ILE A 110 6.94 6.29 11.17
CA ILE A 110 5.68 5.99 11.85
C ILE A 110 6.01 5.22 13.12
N ARG A 111 5.76 5.82 14.27
CA ARG A 111 5.99 5.15 15.56
C ARG A 111 4.84 4.22 15.88
N ILE A 112 5.19 3.01 16.33
CA ILE A 112 4.23 1.98 16.72
C ILE A 112 4.53 1.60 18.17
N GLY A 113 3.53 1.60 19.00
CA GLY A 113 3.59 1.16 20.39
C GLY A 113 2.48 0.17 20.69
N ILE A 114 2.60 -0.53 21.81
CA ILE A 114 1.56 -1.44 22.31
C ILE A 114 1.19 -1.10 23.72
N ARG A 115 -0.11 -1.29 24.04
CA ARG A 115 -0.69 -1.19 25.37
C ARG A 115 -1.60 -2.40 25.60
N PRO A 116 -1.05 -3.55 25.97
CA PRO A 116 -1.86 -4.74 26.21
C PRO A 116 -2.88 -4.48 27.35
N PRO A 117 -4.14 -4.89 27.19
CA PRO A 117 -5.11 -4.90 28.28
C PRO A 117 -4.64 -5.79 29.43
N GLN A 118 -5.09 -5.48 30.65
CA GLN A 118 -4.83 -6.35 31.80
C GLN A 118 -5.55 -7.70 31.63
N GLY A 119 -4.89 -8.79 31.99
CA GLY A 119 -5.47 -10.12 31.90
C GLY A 119 -5.55 -10.68 30.47
N LEU A 120 -4.84 -10.07 29.52
CA LEU A 120 -4.78 -10.60 28.17
C LEU A 120 -4.09 -11.97 28.18
N PRO A 121 -4.68 -13.03 27.61
CA PRO A 121 -4.06 -14.37 27.53
C PRO A 121 -2.72 -14.35 26.79
N ASP A 122 -1.85 -15.30 27.13
CA ASP A 122 -0.64 -15.51 26.36
C ASP A 122 -1.00 -15.92 24.93
N GLY A 123 -0.35 -15.29 23.95
CA GLY A 123 -0.68 -15.55 22.55
C GLY A 123 -0.03 -14.58 21.59
N GLU A 124 -0.25 -14.82 20.30
CA GLU A 124 0.12 -13.94 19.21
C GLU A 124 -1.12 -13.20 18.71
N TYR A 125 -1.04 -11.89 18.73
CA TYR A 125 -2.10 -10.98 18.31
C TYR A 125 -1.66 -10.26 17.05
N ARG A 126 -2.48 -10.30 16.00
CA ARG A 126 -2.11 -9.80 14.68
C ARG A 126 -3.11 -8.78 14.18
N ALA A 127 -2.60 -7.66 13.74
CA ALA A 127 -3.31 -6.69 12.91
C ALA A 127 -2.43 -6.34 11.70
N HIS A 128 -2.99 -5.65 10.73
CA HIS A 128 -2.27 -5.18 9.57
C HIS A 128 -2.30 -3.67 9.53
N MET A 129 -1.17 -3.06 9.22
CA MET A 129 -1.08 -1.62 9.02
C MET A 129 -1.16 -1.31 7.54
N LEU A 130 -2.20 -0.59 7.14
CA LEU A 130 -2.47 -0.16 5.78
C LEU A 130 -1.98 1.28 5.57
N PHE A 131 -1.18 1.46 4.54
CA PHE A 131 -0.75 2.76 4.02
C PHE A 131 -1.49 2.99 2.70
N ARG A 132 -2.57 3.77 2.73
CA ARG A 132 -3.41 4.01 1.56
C ARG A 132 -3.14 5.39 0.99
N ALA A 133 -2.82 5.44 -0.30
CA ALA A 133 -2.65 6.69 -1.01
C ALA A 133 -3.96 7.51 -1.02
N ILE A 134 -3.82 8.82 -0.82
CA ILE A 134 -4.92 9.78 -0.97
C ILE A 134 -4.61 10.55 -2.26
N PRO A 135 -5.34 10.31 -3.35
CA PRO A 135 -5.12 11.03 -4.59
C PRO A 135 -5.40 12.51 -4.40
N GLU A 136 -4.60 13.33 -5.06
CA GLU A 136 -4.90 14.75 -5.15
C GLU A 136 -6.21 14.97 -5.92
N ALA A 137 -7.02 15.93 -5.42
CA ALA A 137 -8.23 16.31 -6.10
C ALA A 137 -7.85 16.96 -7.44
N ARG A 138 -8.07 16.26 -8.53
CA ARG A 138 -7.94 16.84 -9.86
C ARG A 138 -9.22 17.58 -10.20
N PRO A 139 -9.15 18.83 -10.69
CA PRO A 139 -10.34 19.48 -11.23
C PRO A 139 -10.92 18.60 -12.33
N VAL A 140 -12.20 18.31 -12.24
CA VAL A 140 -12.91 17.67 -13.34
C VAL A 140 -13.01 18.71 -14.47
N VAL A 141 -12.03 18.73 -15.36
CA VAL A 141 -12.11 19.51 -16.58
C VAL A 141 -13.02 18.74 -17.52
N ALA A 142 -14.32 18.90 -17.30
CA ALA A 142 -15.34 18.47 -18.26
C ALA A 142 -15.40 19.50 -19.39
N THR A 143 -14.35 19.60 -20.19
CA THR A 143 -14.46 20.23 -21.49
C THR A 143 -14.48 19.10 -22.51
N PRO A 144 -15.66 18.69 -23.03
CA PRO A 144 -15.68 17.86 -24.21
C PRO A 144 -14.98 18.68 -25.31
N ALA A 145 -13.98 18.12 -25.95
CA ALA A 145 -13.44 18.70 -27.17
C ALA A 145 -14.63 18.86 -28.10
N GLU A 146 -14.84 20.08 -28.62
CA GLU A 146 -15.91 20.41 -29.58
C GLU A 146 -15.79 19.40 -30.74
N GLY A 147 -16.83 18.54 -30.90
CA GLY A 147 -16.87 17.53 -31.95
C GLY A 147 -16.55 16.08 -31.52
N ALA A 148 -16.12 15.80 -30.29
CA ALA A 148 -15.90 14.44 -29.81
C ALA A 148 -17.22 13.75 -29.46
N LYS A 149 -17.70 12.86 -30.32
CA LYS A 149 -18.77 11.92 -30.01
C LYS A 149 -18.14 10.73 -29.27
N GLY A 150 -18.21 10.72 -27.93
CA GLY A 150 -17.72 9.60 -27.13
C GLY A 150 -17.72 9.91 -25.62
N VAL A 151 -17.69 8.86 -24.78
CA VAL A 151 -17.55 8.96 -23.34
C VAL A 151 -16.04 8.97 -23.02
N SER A 152 -15.55 10.03 -22.37
CA SER A 152 -14.18 10.05 -21.83
C SER A 152 -14.22 9.54 -20.39
N ILE A 153 -13.47 8.47 -20.09
CA ILE A 153 -13.36 7.89 -18.76
C ILE A 153 -11.93 8.15 -18.26
N ALA A 154 -11.80 8.91 -17.18
CA ALA A 154 -10.53 9.07 -16.48
C ALA A 154 -10.49 8.14 -15.25
N LEU A 155 -9.55 7.20 -15.22
CA LEU A 155 -9.34 6.29 -14.08
C LEU A 155 -8.19 6.81 -13.23
N THR A 156 -8.43 6.95 -11.91
CA THR A 156 -7.40 7.26 -10.94
C THR A 156 -7.22 6.04 -10.04
N PRO A 157 -6.18 5.23 -10.22
CA PRO A 157 -5.92 4.09 -9.36
C PRO A 157 -5.50 4.58 -7.96
N ILE A 158 -6.04 3.94 -6.91
CA ILE A 158 -5.66 4.19 -5.52
C ILE A 158 -4.95 2.95 -5.01
N TYR A 159 -3.67 3.10 -4.71
CA TYR A 159 -2.84 2.02 -4.20
C TYR A 159 -2.78 2.03 -2.68
N GLY A 160 -2.60 0.84 -2.10
CA GLY A 160 -2.33 0.65 -0.69
C GLY A 160 -1.30 -0.44 -0.47
N VAL A 161 -0.42 -0.22 0.50
CA VAL A 161 0.54 -1.21 0.99
C VAL A 161 0.11 -1.64 2.37
N THR A 162 0.09 -2.94 2.63
CA THR A 162 -0.28 -3.51 3.92
C THR A 162 0.88 -4.33 4.48
N ILE A 163 1.22 -4.13 5.75
CA ILE A 163 2.23 -4.90 6.47
C ILE A 163 1.65 -5.52 7.75
N PRO A 164 2.02 -6.76 8.14
CA PRO A 164 1.58 -7.35 9.38
C PRO A 164 2.30 -6.73 10.58
N ILE A 165 1.51 -6.44 11.62
CA ILE A 165 1.97 -6.08 12.97
C ILE A 165 1.59 -7.24 13.88
N ILE A 166 2.59 -7.88 14.46
CA ILE A 166 2.45 -9.06 15.28
C ILE A 166 2.87 -8.69 16.71
N VAL A 167 1.97 -8.84 17.67
CA VAL A 167 2.26 -8.64 19.08
C VAL A 167 2.32 -9.98 19.76
N ARG A 168 3.44 -10.28 20.41
CA ARG A 168 3.64 -11.47 21.22
C ARG A 168 3.48 -11.14 22.69
N GLN A 169 2.48 -11.76 23.31
CA GLN A 169 2.15 -11.57 24.72
C GLN A 169 2.44 -12.86 25.50
N GLY A 170 3.13 -12.70 26.63
CA GLY A 170 3.42 -13.81 27.54
C GLY A 170 4.53 -14.74 27.08
N SER A 171 4.55 -15.96 27.59
CA SER A 171 5.58 -16.96 27.31
C SER A 171 5.12 -17.93 26.24
N LEU A 172 5.45 -17.64 24.99
CA LEU A 172 5.08 -18.48 23.86
C LEU A 172 6.10 -19.60 23.64
N LYS A 173 5.61 -20.83 23.54
CA LYS A 173 6.41 -22.02 23.21
C LYS A 173 5.82 -22.67 21.95
N ALA A 174 6.66 -22.93 20.97
CA ALA A 174 6.28 -23.67 19.78
C ALA A 174 7.19 -24.91 19.64
N THR A 175 6.59 -26.06 19.37
CA THR A 175 7.33 -27.26 19.02
C THR A 175 6.99 -27.64 17.59
N ALA A 176 8.01 -27.72 16.74
CA ALA A 176 7.86 -28.20 15.38
C ALA A 176 8.20 -29.70 15.32
N ALA A 177 7.35 -30.47 14.64
CA ALA A 177 7.63 -31.85 14.29
C ALA A 177 7.49 -32.07 12.79
N ILE A 178 8.38 -32.86 12.20
CA ILE A 178 8.29 -33.28 10.80
C ILE A 178 7.74 -34.70 10.82
N SER A 179 6.58 -34.92 10.24
CA SER A 179 5.95 -36.23 10.05
C SER A 179 6.18 -36.73 8.64
#